data_4363d7ab0ac4c0c5b2bf0d59b2f19edb
#
_entry.id   4363d7ab0ac4c0c5b2bf0d59b2f19edb
#
_cell.length_a   1.000
_cell.length_b   1.000
_cell.length_c   1.000
_cell.angle_alpha   90.00
_cell.angle_beta   90.00
_cell.angle_gamma   90.00
#
_symmetry.space_group_name_H-M   'P 1'
#
loop_
_entity.id
_entity.type
_entity.pdbx_description
1 polymer ?
#
loop_
_entity_poly.entity_id
_entity_poly.type
_entity_poly.pdbx_seq_one_letter_code
_entity_poly.pdbx_strand_id
1 'polypeptide(L)'
;CLVGSEMCIRYRIEDRKNYIIRRASNLSKQSHIIAANVDQAMLIVTVNYPITTTVFIDRFLATAEAYRVPVKLVFNKIDRYHGGDRELLDDLVTLYTTIGYPCSMLCARTEEGLDVLREDLKGRITLLSGHSGVGKSTIINKLIPGVNLRTGDISEYHNKGMHTTTFSEMIPLSDGGYLIDTPGIKGFGTIEMEGAEIAHYFPEIFKFSADCKFNNCSHRHEPGCAVLRAVEEHYISESRYKSYLSILDDKQESKYREEY
;
A
#
# COMPACT_ATOMS: atom_id res chain seq x y z
N CYS A 1 -5.33 -3.62 -35.19
CA CYS A 1 -5.81 -4.98 -35.44
C CYS A 1 -7.17 -4.91 -36.11
N LEU A 2 -7.25 -5.42 -37.28
CA LEU A 2 -8.51 -5.64 -37.97
C LEU A 2 -8.90 -7.09 -37.79
N VAL A 3 -10.06 -7.31 -37.24
CA VAL A 3 -10.68 -8.64 -37.21
C VAL A 3 -12.10 -8.47 -37.67
N GLY A 4 -12.37 -8.99 -38.84
CA GLY A 4 -13.69 -8.89 -39.45
C GLY A 4 -14.08 -7.49 -39.92
N SER A 5 -15.36 -7.20 -39.94
CA SER A 5 -15.94 -5.91 -40.37
C SER A 5 -15.83 -4.81 -39.29
N GLU A 6 -15.34 -5.12 -38.11
CA GLU A 6 -15.20 -4.14 -37.04
C GLU A 6 -13.78 -3.59 -37.01
N MET A 7 -13.66 -2.36 -37.41
CA MET A 7 -12.44 -1.59 -37.34
C MET A 7 -12.32 -1.02 -35.94
N CYS A 8 -11.44 -1.60 -35.11
CA CYS A 8 -11.06 -0.99 -33.84
C CYS A 8 -10.27 0.29 -34.11
N ILE A 9 -10.96 1.39 -34.20
CA ILE A 9 -10.34 2.69 -34.38
C ILE A 9 -9.88 3.19 -33.02
N ARG A 10 -8.58 3.16 -32.79
CA ARG A 10 -7.98 3.82 -31.62
C ARG A 10 -7.66 5.26 -32.02
N TYR A 11 -8.55 6.18 -31.68
CA TYR A 11 -8.35 7.59 -32.00
C TYR A 11 -7.27 8.26 -31.13
N ARG A 12 -7.12 7.77 -29.90
CA ARG A 12 -6.20 8.36 -28.95
C ARG A 12 -5.82 7.34 -27.85
N ILE A 13 -4.56 7.36 -27.45
CA ILE A 13 -4.08 6.74 -26.22
C ILE A 13 -3.90 7.89 -25.24
N GLU A 14 -4.65 7.87 -24.15
CA GLU A 14 -4.49 8.86 -23.07
C GLU A 14 -3.38 8.42 -22.12
N ASP A 15 -2.72 9.41 -21.51
CA ASP A 15 -1.71 9.16 -20.50
C ASP A 15 -2.35 8.48 -19.29
N ARG A 16 -1.57 7.62 -18.63
CA ARG A 16 -2.01 6.99 -17.40
C ARG A 16 -2.11 8.03 -16.29
N LYS A 17 -3.20 8.00 -15.51
CA LYS A 17 -3.35 8.85 -14.32
C LYS A 17 -2.32 8.49 -13.26
N ASN A 18 -2.14 7.19 -13.05
CA ASN A 18 -1.17 6.58 -12.16
C ASN A 18 -0.88 5.14 -12.60
N TYR A 19 0.14 4.55 -12.01
CA TYR A 19 0.46 3.14 -12.22
C TYR A 19 1.26 2.61 -11.02
N ILE A 20 1.25 1.30 -10.85
CA ILE A 20 2.02 0.61 -9.82
C ILE A 20 2.93 -0.38 -10.50
N ILE A 21 4.21 -0.38 -10.14
CA ILE A 21 5.19 -1.31 -10.68
C ILE A 21 5.63 -2.32 -9.63
N ARG A 22 6.07 -3.47 -10.12
CA ARG A 22 6.81 -4.46 -9.35
C ARG A 22 8.18 -4.62 -9.97
N ARG A 23 9.22 -4.53 -9.15
CA ARG A 23 10.57 -4.90 -9.58
C ARG A 23 10.68 -6.41 -9.66
N ALA A 24 11.26 -6.94 -10.73
CA ALA A 24 11.58 -8.35 -10.79
C ALA A 24 12.67 -8.66 -9.73
N SER A 25 12.48 -9.73 -8.98
CA SER A 25 13.39 -10.16 -7.90
C SER A 25 14.75 -10.67 -8.40
N ASN A 26 14.92 -10.83 -9.70
CA ASN A 26 16.15 -11.29 -10.32
C ASN A 26 16.73 -10.15 -11.15
N LEU A 27 17.97 -9.77 -10.89
CA LEU A 27 19.00 -9.04 -11.68
C LEU A 27 18.61 -8.30 -12.99
N SER A 28 17.37 -8.41 -13.45
CA SER A 28 16.87 -7.65 -14.59
C SER A 28 16.33 -6.30 -14.11
N LYS A 29 16.87 -5.21 -14.67
CA LYS A 29 16.36 -3.82 -14.46
C LYS A 29 14.93 -3.60 -15.00
N GLN A 30 14.18 -4.66 -15.30
CA GLN A 30 12.84 -4.54 -15.85
C GLN A 30 11.81 -4.43 -14.72
N SER A 31 11.14 -3.30 -14.68
CA SER A 31 9.95 -3.10 -13.86
C SER A 31 8.70 -3.46 -14.66
N HIS A 32 7.79 -4.22 -14.05
CA HIS A 32 6.52 -4.56 -14.66
C HIS A 32 5.39 -3.75 -14.03
N ILE A 33 4.61 -3.07 -14.86
CA ILE A 33 3.37 -2.43 -14.40
C ILE A 33 2.38 -3.53 -14.02
N ILE A 34 1.97 -3.56 -12.76
CA ILE A 34 0.99 -4.52 -12.23
C ILE A 34 -0.43 -3.97 -12.25
N ALA A 35 -0.59 -2.66 -12.11
CA ALA A 35 -1.86 -1.98 -12.20
C ALA A 35 -1.65 -0.55 -12.70
N ALA A 36 -2.64 -0.01 -13.41
CA ALA A 36 -2.66 1.37 -13.87
C ALA A 36 -4.07 1.94 -13.76
N ASN A 37 -4.18 3.26 -13.67
CA ASN A 37 -5.45 3.98 -13.53
C ASN A 37 -6.26 3.47 -12.33
N VAL A 38 -5.58 3.23 -11.20
CA VAL A 38 -6.18 2.80 -9.94
C VAL A 38 -6.75 4.03 -9.24
N ASP A 39 -8.01 3.96 -8.81
CA ASP A 39 -8.64 5.09 -8.13
C ASP A 39 -8.21 5.16 -6.66
N GLN A 40 -7.97 4.01 -6.05
CA GLN A 40 -7.49 3.90 -4.66
C GLN A 40 -6.81 2.57 -4.39
N ALA A 41 -5.99 2.52 -3.34
CA ALA A 41 -5.48 1.29 -2.76
C ALA A 41 -6.04 1.11 -1.35
N MET A 42 -6.37 -0.11 -0.99
CA MET A 42 -6.76 -0.48 0.37
C MET A 42 -5.72 -1.42 0.96
N LEU A 43 -5.08 -0.99 2.02
CA LEU A 43 -4.14 -1.82 2.76
C LEU A 43 -4.86 -2.48 3.94
N ILE A 44 -5.00 -3.81 3.86
CA ILE A 44 -5.56 -4.58 4.97
C ILE A 44 -4.49 -4.80 6.02
N VAL A 45 -4.77 -4.32 7.21
CA VAL A 45 -3.86 -4.30 8.37
C VAL A 45 -4.46 -5.12 9.49
N THR A 46 -3.60 -5.80 10.25
CA THR A 46 -3.98 -6.45 11.51
C THR A 46 -2.98 -6.06 12.59
N VAL A 47 -3.48 -5.69 13.77
CA VAL A 47 -2.65 -5.37 14.94
C VAL A 47 -1.93 -6.62 15.42
N ASN A 48 -2.66 -7.74 15.45
CA ASN A 48 -2.14 -9.05 15.83
C ASN A 48 -2.75 -10.16 14.95
N TYR A 49 -2.12 -11.32 14.88
CA TYR A 49 -2.60 -12.54 14.19
C TYR A 49 -2.86 -12.40 12.68
N PRO A 50 -1.85 -12.06 11.86
CA PRO A 50 -0.46 -11.69 12.15
C PRO A 50 -0.28 -10.21 12.48
N ILE A 51 0.87 -9.87 13.04
CA ILE A 51 1.25 -8.46 13.26
C ILE A 51 1.60 -7.83 11.91
N THR A 52 1.00 -6.68 11.63
CA THR A 52 1.44 -5.79 10.55
C THR A 52 2.25 -4.65 11.18
N THR A 53 3.54 -4.60 10.89
CA THR A 53 4.42 -3.59 11.47
C THR A 53 4.16 -2.20 10.89
N THR A 54 4.37 -1.14 11.68
CA THR A 54 4.27 0.26 11.22
C THR A 54 5.22 0.53 10.06
N VAL A 55 6.43 -0.03 10.09
CA VAL A 55 7.39 0.09 8.98
C VAL A 55 6.82 -0.43 7.66
N PHE A 56 6.08 -1.56 7.69
CA PHE A 56 5.44 -2.07 6.49
C PHE A 56 4.31 -1.16 6.00
N ILE A 57 3.47 -0.67 6.92
CA ILE A 57 2.40 0.27 6.58
C ILE A 57 3.00 1.53 5.95
N ASP A 58 4.01 2.10 6.59
CA ASP A 58 4.63 3.36 6.19
C ASP A 58 5.35 3.25 4.83
N ARG A 59 6.01 2.12 4.57
CA ARG A 59 6.60 1.82 3.26
C ARG A 59 5.55 1.72 2.16
N PHE A 60 4.41 1.09 2.48
CA PHE A 60 3.29 1.02 1.55
C PHE A 60 2.75 2.41 1.25
N LEU A 61 2.51 3.22 2.28
CA LEU A 61 2.01 4.59 2.15
C LEU A 61 2.97 5.47 1.33
N ALA A 62 4.26 5.48 1.66
CA ALA A 62 5.26 6.24 0.91
C ALA A 62 5.33 5.83 -0.57
N THR A 63 5.17 4.53 -0.84
CA THR A 63 5.12 4.01 -2.21
C THR A 63 3.88 4.51 -2.95
N ALA A 64 2.73 4.46 -2.31
CA ALA A 64 1.48 4.91 -2.91
C ALA A 64 1.49 6.43 -3.17
N GLU A 65 2.06 7.23 -2.26
CA GLU A 65 2.28 8.68 -2.46
C GLU A 65 3.13 8.94 -3.71
N ALA A 66 4.24 8.22 -3.87
CA ALA A 66 5.11 8.35 -5.05
C ALA A 66 4.38 8.02 -6.36
N TYR A 67 3.43 7.09 -6.34
CA TYR A 67 2.62 6.73 -7.50
C TYR A 67 1.31 7.53 -7.61
N ARG A 68 1.06 8.45 -6.68
CA ARG A 68 -0.18 9.25 -6.62
C ARG A 68 -1.43 8.39 -6.55
N VAL A 69 -1.38 7.33 -5.75
CA VAL A 69 -2.52 6.44 -5.49
C VAL A 69 -3.04 6.72 -4.08
N PRO A 70 -4.27 7.22 -3.93
CA PRO A 70 -4.88 7.40 -2.62
C PRO A 70 -4.96 6.08 -1.85
N VAL A 71 -4.64 6.09 -0.56
CA VAL A 71 -4.67 4.89 0.29
C VAL A 71 -5.68 5.03 1.40
N LYS A 72 -6.43 3.94 1.62
CA LYS A 72 -7.23 3.73 2.83
C LYS A 72 -6.67 2.55 3.61
N LEU A 73 -6.48 2.73 4.91
CA LEU A 73 -6.11 1.65 5.83
C LEU A 73 -7.36 0.94 6.34
N VAL A 74 -7.34 -0.37 6.30
CA VAL A 74 -8.49 -1.20 6.73
C VAL A 74 -8.01 -2.17 7.81
N PHE A 75 -8.33 -1.87 9.06
CA PHE A 75 -7.98 -2.68 10.21
C PHE A 75 -8.97 -3.83 10.36
N ASN A 76 -8.52 -5.06 10.08
CA ASN A 76 -9.35 -6.26 10.14
C ASN A 76 -9.14 -7.04 11.43
N LYS A 77 -10.07 -7.96 11.72
CA LYS A 77 -10.07 -8.86 12.88
C LYS A 77 -10.27 -8.14 14.22
N ILE A 78 -11.06 -7.06 14.22
CA ILE A 78 -11.33 -6.28 15.43
C ILE A 78 -11.99 -7.09 16.56
N ASP A 79 -12.64 -8.21 16.21
CA ASP A 79 -13.21 -9.17 17.14
C ASP A 79 -12.19 -9.88 18.03
N ARG A 80 -10.89 -9.81 17.67
CA ARG A 80 -9.80 -10.50 18.35
C ARG A 80 -8.97 -9.59 19.26
N TYR A 81 -9.20 -8.29 19.24
CA TYR A 81 -8.37 -7.32 19.97
C TYR A 81 -8.97 -6.98 21.32
N HIS A 82 -8.23 -7.26 22.38
CA HIS A 82 -8.58 -7.00 23.78
C HIS A 82 -7.38 -6.36 24.50
N GLY A 83 -7.65 -5.55 25.52
CA GLY A 83 -6.60 -4.90 26.31
C GLY A 83 -5.63 -4.09 25.42
N GLY A 84 -4.35 -4.36 25.55
CA GLY A 84 -3.30 -3.63 24.83
C GLY A 84 -3.40 -3.69 23.30
N ASP A 85 -3.95 -4.77 22.71
CA ASP A 85 -4.19 -4.82 21.25
C ASP A 85 -5.26 -3.81 20.83
N ARG A 86 -6.26 -3.54 21.68
CA ARG A 86 -7.29 -2.55 21.41
C ARG A 86 -6.74 -1.13 21.52
N GLU A 87 -5.97 -0.87 22.55
CA GLU A 87 -5.28 0.42 22.74
C GLU A 87 -4.37 0.71 21.55
N LEU A 88 -3.56 -0.28 21.14
CA LEU A 88 -2.69 -0.13 19.96
C LEU A 88 -3.47 0.12 18.66
N LEU A 89 -4.64 -0.52 18.50
CA LEU A 89 -5.52 -0.24 17.34
C LEU A 89 -5.97 1.23 17.34
N ASP A 90 -6.45 1.72 18.48
CA ASP A 90 -6.96 3.09 18.61
C ASP A 90 -5.84 4.12 18.40
N ASP A 91 -4.62 3.83 18.88
CA ASP A 91 -3.42 4.65 18.65
C ASP A 91 -3.04 4.69 17.17
N LEU A 92 -3.03 3.55 16.48
CA LEU A 92 -2.70 3.49 15.06
C LEU A 92 -3.76 4.19 14.20
N VAL A 93 -5.04 4.00 14.49
CA VAL A 93 -6.14 4.70 13.80
C VAL A 93 -6.00 6.21 13.98
N THR A 94 -5.72 6.66 15.21
CA THR A 94 -5.52 8.08 15.52
C THR A 94 -4.33 8.64 14.78
N LEU A 95 -3.19 7.95 14.80
CA LEU A 95 -1.96 8.35 14.11
C LEU A 95 -2.21 8.57 12.62
N TYR A 96 -2.69 7.54 11.93
CA TYR A 96 -2.82 7.61 10.47
C TYR A 96 -3.93 8.56 10.03
N THR A 97 -5.02 8.66 10.77
CA THR A 97 -6.10 9.63 10.49
C THR A 97 -5.60 11.07 10.67
N THR A 98 -4.80 11.33 11.70
CA THR A 98 -4.20 12.67 11.93
C THR A 98 -3.26 13.08 10.82
N ILE A 99 -2.51 12.14 10.24
CA ILE A 99 -1.65 12.38 9.08
C ILE A 99 -2.47 12.67 7.81
N GLY A 100 -3.71 12.15 7.74
CA GLY A 100 -4.62 12.35 6.61
C GLY A 100 -4.99 11.07 5.85
N TYR A 101 -4.61 9.89 6.35
CA TYR A 101 -4.99 8.62 5.73
C TYR A 101 -6.33 8.12 6.31
N PRO A 102 -7.37 7.94 5.48
CA PRO A 102 -8.63 7.37 5.93
C PRO A 102 -8.43 5.99 6.52
N CYS A 103 -9.04 5.72 7.67
CA CYS A 103 -9.00 4.44 8.35
C CYS A 103 -10.42 3.86 8.47
N SER A 104 -10.55 2.55 8.31
CA SER A 104 -11.76 1.79 8.62
C SER A 104 -11.42 0.59 9.48
N MET A 105 -12.36 0.19 10.31
CA MET A 105 -12.24 -1.00 11.15
C MET A 105 -13.31 -2.01 10.71
N LEU A 106 -12.94 -3.28 10.61
CA LEU A 106 -13.87 -4.34 10.25
C LEU A 106 -13.52 -5.70 10.86
N CYS A 107 -14.51 -6.55 10.88
CA CYS A 107 -14.33 -7.97 11.11
C CYS A 107 -14.93 -8.75 9.92
N ALA A 108 -14.08 -9.26 9.03
CA ALA A 108 -14.54 -10.02 7.87
C ALA A 108 -15.31 -11.30 8.25
N ARG A 109 -15.11 -11.85 9.44
CA ARG A 109 -15.79 -13.05 9.93
C ARG A 109 -17.23 -12.77 10.33
N THR A 110 -17.47 -11.69 11.06
CA THR A 110 -18.82 -11.29 11.54
C THR A 110 -19.52 -10.35 10.58
N GLU A 111 -18.84 -9.91 9.52
CA GLU A 111 -19.29 -8.91 8.54
C GLU A 111 -19.43 -7.48 9.10
N GLU A 112 -19.03 -7.25 10.34
CA GLU A 112 -19.01 -5.92 10.93
C GLU A 112 -18.10 -4.98 10.12
N GLY A 113 -18.61 -3.83 9.70
CA GLY A 113 -17.89 -2.84 8.90
C GLY A 113 -17.76 -3.15 7.40
N LEU A 114 -18.27 -4.29 6.91
CA LEU A 114 -18.20 -4.62 5.49
C LEU A 114 -19.08 -3.71 4.62
N ASP A 115 -20.19 -3.21 5.15
CA ASP A 115 -21.05 -2.29 4.39
C ASP A 115 -20.35 -0.98 4.07
N VAL A 116 -19.59 -0.44 5.03
CA VAL A 116 -18.76 0.74 4.80
C VAL A 116 -17.71 0.45 3.71
N LEU A 117 -17.12 -0.74 3.73
CA LEU A 117 -16.15 -1.14 2.72
C LEU A 117 -16.79 -1.27 1.33
N ARG A 118 -18.02 -1.81 1.22
CA ARG A 118 -18.77 -1.90 -0.04
C ARG A 118 -19.01 -0.52 -0.65
N GLU A 119 -19.47 0.45 0.15
CA GLU A 119 -19.68 1.81 -0.33
C GLU A 119 -18.37 2.48 -0.79
N ASP A 120 -17.27 2.24 -0.09
CA ASP A 120 -15.94 2.76 -0.49
C ASP A 120 -15.45 2.17 -1.82
N LEU A 121 -15.84 0.96 -2.15
CA LEU A 121 -15.45 0.24 -3.39
C LEU A 121 -16.31 0.59 -4.60
N LYS A 122 -17.50 1.10 -4.37
CA LYS A 122 -18.52 1.32 -5.40
C LYS A 122 -18.03 2.24 -6.51
N GLY A 123 -18.09 1.74 -7.74
CA GLY A 123 -17.71 2.50 -8.93
C GLY A 123 -16.21 2.81 -9.05
N ARG A 124 -15.36 2.21 -8.22
CA ARG A 124 -13.91 2.50 -8.18
C ARG A 124 -13.08 1.28 -8.58
N ILE A 125 -11.92 1.56 -9.16
CA ILE A 125 -10.87 0.57 -9.39
C ILE A 125 -9.99 0.57 -8.15
N THR A 126 -10.12 -0.47 -7.33
CA THR A 126 -9.45 -0.57 -6.04
C THR A 126 -8.40 -1.67 -6.04
N LEU A 127 -7.18 -1.32 -5.68
CA LEU A 127 -6.12 -2.29 -5.40
C LEU A 127 -6.21 -2.77 -3.96
N LEU A 128 -6.35 -4.07 -3.74
CA LEU A 128 -6.36 -4.68 -2.40
C LEU A 128 -4.98 -5.24 -2.08
N SER A 129 -4.39 -4.80 -0.98
CA SER A 129 -3.07 -5.23 -0.53
C SER A 129 -3.06 -5.59 0.96
N GLY A 130 -1.98 -6.22 1.40
CA GLY A 130 -1.76 -6.59 2.81
C GLY A 130 -1.00 -7.91 2.92
N HIS A 131 -0.46 -8.19 4.11
CA HIS A 131 0.29 -9.43 4.38
C HIS A 131 -0.54 -10.70 4.19
N SER A 132 0.15 -11.85 4.10
CA SER A 132 -0.52 -13.14 4.20
C SER A 132 -1.19 -13.29 5.57
N GLY A 133 -2.39 -13.85 5.60
CA GLY A 133 -3.13 -14.09 6.83
C GLY A 133 -3.89 -12.90 7.42
N VAL A 134 -3.80 -11.68 6.88
CA VAL A 134 -4.59 -10.52 7.37
C VAL A 134 -6.08 -10.60 7.05
N GLY A 135 -6.49 -11.57 6.22
CA GLY A 135 -7.90 -11.82 5.90
C GLY A 135 -8.38 -11.30 4.55
N LYS A 136 -7.50 -10.97 3.60
CA LYS A 136 -7.87 -10.52 2.24
C LYS A 136 -8.85 -11.47 1.55
N SER A 137 -8.51 -12.77 1.48
CA SER A 137 -9.39 -13.78 0.84
C SER A 137 -10.75 -13.86 1.50
N THR A 138 -10.83 -13.72 2.82
CA THR A 138 -12.11 -13.70 3.55
C THR A 138 -12.93 -12.47 3.17
N ILE A 139 -12.29 -11.30 3.09
CA ILE A 139 -12.94 -10.05 2.66
C ILE A 139 -13.46 -10.21 1.23
N ILE A 140 -12.63 -10.69 0.30
CA ILE A 140 -13.02 -10.87 -1.12
C ILE A 140 -14.20 -11.83 -1.24
N ASN A 141 -14.17 -12.99 -0.55
CA ASN A 141 -15.26 -13.96 -0.56
C ASN A 141 -16.58 -13.40 -0.03
N LYS A 142 -16.52 -12.43 0.91
CA LYS A 142 -17.71 -11.77 1.46
C LYS A 142 -18.22 -10.62 0.58
N LEU A 143 -17.32 -9.97 -0.16
CA LEU A 143 -17.67 -8.87 -1.05
C LEU A 143 -18.22 -9.36 -2.39
N ILE A 144 -17.75 -10.51 -2.88
CA ILE A 144 -18.04 -10.99 -4.24
C ILE A 144 -18.75 -12.34 -4.16
N PRO A 145 -20.07 -12.39 -4.34
CA PRO A 145 -20.82 -13.64 -4.37
C PRO A 145 -20.30 -14.57 -5.48
N GLY A 146 -20.10 -15.83 -5.15
CA GLY A 146 -19.63 -16.86 -6.10
C GLY A 146 -18.11 -16.98 -6.23
N VAL A 147 -17.34 -16.07 -5.69
CA VAL A 147 -15.89 -16.22 -5.52
C VAL A 147 -15.64 -17.03 -4.26
N ASN A 148 -14.86 -18.09 -4.37
CA ASN A 148 -14.51 -18.95 -3.24
C ASN A 148 -12.98 -19.12 -3.18
N LEU A 149 -12.29 -18.07 -2.76
CA LEU A 149 -10.85 -18.12 -2.50
C LEU A 149 -10.60 -18.94 -1.24
N ARG A 150 -9.66 -19.90 -1.30
CA ARG A 150 -9.29 -20.67 -0.10
C ARG A 150 -8.74 -19.75 0.98
N THR A 151 -9.35 -19.78 2.15
CA THR A 151 -8.88 -19.09 3.35
C THR A 151 -7.82 -19.98 4.01
N GLY A 152 -6.56 -19.69 3.81
CA GLY A 152 -5.49 -20.47 4.44
C GLY A 152 -4.15 -20.35 3.72
N ASP A 153 -4.10 -20.56 2.43
CA ASP A 153 -2.88 -20.41 1.62
C ASP A 153 -3.21 -19.92 0.21
N ILE A 154 -2.88 -18.68 -0.04
CA ILE A 154 -3.03 -18.03 -1.36
C ILE A 154 -2.06 -18.63 -2.39
N SER A 155 -1.13 -19.51 -1.97
CA SER A 155 -0.14 -20.13 -2.85
C SER A 155 -0.65 -21.29 -3.69
N GLU A 156 -1.83 -21.87 -3.42
CA GLU A 156 -2.29 -23.08 -4.11
C GLU A 156 -3.35 -22.89 -5.21
N TYR A 157 -3.92 -21.70 -5.37
CA TYR A 157 -4.86 -21.46 -6.47
C TYR A 157 -4.17 -21.49 -7.86
N HIS A 158 -2.85 -21.44 -7.89
CA HIS A 158 -2.05 -21.52 -9.12
C HIS A 158 -1.57 -22.92 -9.49
N ASN A 159 -2.03 -23.99 -8.83
CA ASN A 159 -1.56 -25.35 -9.08
C ASN A 159 -2.37 -26.13 -10.13
N LYS A 160 -2.92 -25.45 -11.13
CA LYS A 160 -3.30 -26.10 -12.40
C LYS A 160 -2.38 -25.63 -13.53
N GLY A 161 -1.22 -26.26 -13.58
CA GLY A 161 -0.46 -26.43 -14.80
C GLY A 161 0.21 -25.18 -15.37
N MET A 162 1.52 -25.13 -15.19
CA MET A 162 2.50 -24.42 -16.01
C MET A 162 2.48 -22.87 -15.99
N HIS A 163 3.64 -22.36 -15.56
CA HIS A 163 4.13 -20.99 -15.55
C HIS A 163 3.59 -20.11 -14.40
N THR A 164 4.50 -19.84 -13.48
CA THR A 164 4.46 -18.82 -12.43
C THR A 164 4.29 -17.40 -13.02
N THR A 165 3.19 -17.12 -13.64
CA THR A 165 2.80 -15.78 -14.05
C THR A 165 1.88 -15.23 -12.95
N THR A 166 2.45 -14.48 -12.05
CA THR A 166 1.74 -13.68 -11.06
C THR A 166 1.06 -12.50 -11.76
N PHE A 167 0.02 -12.76 -12.53
CA PHE A 167 -0.82 -11.69 -13.06
C PHE A 167 -1.78 -11.25 -11.95
N SER A 168 -1.87 -9.93 -11.76
CA SER A 168 -2.93 -9.35 -10.96
C SER A 168 -4.26 -9.61 -11.67
N GLU A 169 -5.24 -10.11 -10.95
CA GLU A 169 -6.58 -10.36 -11.50
C GLU A 169 -7.48 -9.17 -11.17
N MET A 170 -8.22 -8.69 -12.17
CA MET A 170 -9.17 -7.60 -12.01
C MET A 170 -10.58 -8.19 -11.96
N ILE A 171 -11.19 -8.16 -10.78
CA ILE A 171 -12.47 -8.81 -10.48
C ILE A 171 -13.57 -7.74 -10.49
N PRO A 172 -14.63 -7.86 -11.30
CA PRO A 172 -15.75 -6.92 -11.29
C PRO A 172 -16.57 -7.05 -10.01
N LEU A 173 -17.05 -5.91 -9.51
CA LEU A 173 -17.96 -5.83 -8.37
C LEU A 173 -19.41 -5.65 -8.84
N SER A 174 -20.39 -6.21 -8.08
CA SER A 174 -21.83 -6.15 -8.41
C SER A 174 -22.36 -4.73 -8.52
N ASP A 175 -21.85 -3.84 -7.68
CA ASP A 175 -22.29 -2.43 -7.58
C ASP A 175 -21.47 -1.49 -8.46
N GLY A 176 -20.77 -2.06 -9.45
CA GLY A 176 -19.83 -1.36 -10.31
C GLY A 176 -18.46 -1.16 -9.66
N GLY A 177 -17.44 -0.93 -10.49
CA GLY A 177 -16.06 -0.89 -10.06
C GLY A 177 -15.35 -2.24 -10.16
N TYR A 178 -14.09 -2.26 -9.76
CA TYR A 178 -13.24 -3.44 -9.88
C TYR A 178 -12.32 -3.56 -8.67
N LEU A 179 -12.11 -4.79 -8.25
CA LEU A 179 -11.10 -5.13 -7.26
C LEU A 179 -9.90 -5.75 -7.97
N ILE A 180 -8.71 -5.22 -7.72
CA ILE A 180 -7.46 -5.81 -8.19
C ILE A 180 -6.84 -6.54 -7.01
N ASP A 181 -6.87 -7.89 -7.07
CA ASP A 181 -6.14 -8.71 -6.11
C ASP A 181 -4.73 -8.95 -6.63
N THR A 182 -3.76 -8.65 -5.81
CA THR A 182 -2.36 -8.88 -6.12
C THR A 182 -1.80 -9.94 -5.19
N PRO A 183 -1.86 -11.23 -5.59
CA PRO A 183 -1.34 -12.29 -4.75
C PRO A 183 0.14 -12.06 -4.48
N GLY A 184 0.48 -11.96 -3.19
CA GLY A 184 1.86 -11.97 -2.74
C GLY A 184 2.67 -10.73 -3.08
N ILE A 185 2.11 -9.50 -2.96
CA ILE A 185 2.95 -8.31 -2.93
C ILE A 185 3.79 -8.33 -1.64
N LYS A 186 4.77 -9.22 -1.61
CA LYS A 186 5.90 -9.12 -0.68
C LYS A 186 6.84 -7.97 -1.05
N GLY A 187 6.55 -7.28 -2.14
CA GLY A 187 7.36 -6.22 -2.73
C GLY A 187 6.54 -5.07 -3.29
N PHE A 188 5.51 -4.59 -2.56
CA PHE A 188 5.05 -3.24 -2.74
C PHE A 188 6.13 -2.36 -2.13
N GLY A 189 6.95 -1.75 -2.99
CA GLY A 189 7.92 -0.79 -2.50
C GLY A 189 9.34 -1.28 -2.38
N THR A 190 10.03 -1.28 -3.46
CA THR A 190 11.31 -0.61 -3.56
C THR A 190 11.22 0.22 -4.82
N ILE A 191 10.55 1.36 -4.70
CA ILE A 191 10.63 2.40 -5.72
C ILE A 191 12.10 2.85 -5.75
N GLU A 192 12.58 3.14 -6.94
CA GLU A 192 13.80 3.93 -7.12
C GLU A 192 13.48 5.37 -6.71
N MET A 193 13.24 5.60 -5.41
CA MET A 193 13.20 6.95 -4.86
C MET A 193 14.63 7.41 -4.69
N GLU A 194 14.97 8.56 -5.19
CA GLU A 194 16.23 9.18 -4.77
C GLU A 194 16.16 9.55 -3.29
N GLY A 195 17.26 9.40 -2.56
CA GLY A 195 17.25 9.63 -1.10
C GLY A 195 16.69 11.00 -0.69
N ALA A 196 16.90 12.03 -1.52
CA ALA A 196 16.36 13.36 -1.31
C ALA A 196 14.84 13.47 -1.48
N GLU A 197 14.20 12.52 -2.23
CA GLU A 197 12.77 12.56 -2.51
C GLU A 197 11.93 11.85 -1.46
N ILE A 198 12.54 10.97 -0.65
CA ILE A 198 11.80 10.12 0.32
C ILE A 198 10.98 10.98 1.29
N ALA A 199 11.53 12.12 1.72
CA ALA A 199 10.81 13.05 2.61
C ALA A 199 9.51 13.57 2.00
N HIS A 200 9.42 13.70 0.68
CA HIS A 200 8.22 14.17 -0.03
C HIS A 200 7.06 13.16 0.07
N TYR A 201 7.36 11.89 0.30
CA TYR A 201 6.36 10.81 0.40
C TYR A 201 5.91 10.52 1.84
N PHE A 202 6.32 11.38 2.76
CA PHE A 202 5.83 11.44 4.15
C PHE A 202 5.20 12.82 4.36
N PRO A 203 3.87 12.97 4.23
CA PRO A 203 3.21 14.28 4.23
C PRO A 203 3.57 15.17 5.42
N GLU A 204 3.65 14.57 6.61
CA GLU A 204 4.01 15.28 7.83
C GLU A 204 5.49 15.70 7.83
N ILE A 205 6.41 14.86 7.36
CA ILE A 205 7.84 15.19 7.24
C ILE A 205 8.02 16.28 6.18
N PHE A 206 7.36 16.14 5.04
CA PHE A 206 7.42 17.12 3.97
C PHE A 206 6.93 18.50 4.42
N LYS A 207 5.84 18.55 5.18
CA LYS A 207 5.29 19.80 5.73
C LYS A 207 6.31 20.53 6.59
N PHE A 208 6.98 19.86 7.52
CA PHE A 208 7.99 20.47 8.39
C PHE A 208 9.32 20.72 7.70
N SER A 209 9.62 20.01 6.62
CA SER A 209 10.88 20.16 5.87
C SER A 209 11.07 21.56 5.28
N ALA A 210 9.97 22.25 4.99
CA ALA A 210 9.99 23.62 4.46
C ALA A 210 10.69 24.62 5.40
N ASP A 211 10.69 24.35 6.70
CA ASP A 211 11.29 25.20 7.74
C ASP A 211 12.73 24.78 8.10
N CYS A 212 13.31 23.83 7.38
CA CYS A 212 14.69 23.42 7.59
C CYS A 212 15.68 24.49 7.12
N LYS A 213 16.77 24.64 7.85
CA LYS A 213 17.84 25.59 7.51
C LYS A 213 18.47 25.29 6.12
N PHE A 214 18.53 24.04 5.72
CA PHE A 214 19.19 23.59 4.48
C PHE A 214 18.17 22.97 3.55
N ASN A 215 18.18 23.34 2.26
CA ASN A 215 17.27 22.82 1.25
C ASN A 215 17.48 21.32 0.93
N ASN A 216 18.67 20.80 1.21
CA ASN A 216 19.05 19.39 1.01
C ASN A 216 19.15 18.62 2.33
N CYS A 217 18.40 19.03 3.35
CA CYS A 217 18.39 18.41 4.66
C CYS A 217 17.94 16.94 4.56
N SER A 218 18.74 16.02 5.09
CA SER A 218 18.38 14.59 5.16
C SER A 218 17.59 14.23 6.42
N HIS A 219 17.36 15.21 7.27
CA HIS A 219 16.63 15.10 8.55
C HIS A 219 17.20 14.04 9.51
N ARG A 220 18.53 13.80 9.48
CA ARG A 220 19.21 12.84 10.35
C ARG A 220 19.86 13.50 11.56
N HIS A 221 20.69 14.50 11.31
CA HIS A 221 21.51 15.16 12.36
C HIS A 221 21.94 16.57 11.98
N GLU A 222 21.32 17.15 10.96
CA GLU A 222 21.66 18.49 10.50
C GLU A 222 21.24 19.55 11.54
N PRO A 223 22.13 20.50 11.85
CA PRO A 223 21.81 21.56 12.81
C PRO A 223 20.72 22.48 12.27
N GLY A 224 19.69 22.72 13.10
CA GLY A 224 18.54 23.55 12.72
C GLY A 224 17.54 22.81 11.82
N CYS A 225 17.51 21.47 11.88
CA CYS A 225 16.50 20.67 11.21
C CYS A 225 15.14 20.81 11.91
N ALA A 226 14.14 21.33 11.17
CA ALA A 226 12.78 21.49 11.68
C ALA A 226 12.06 20.17 11.87
N VAL A 227 12.37 19.17 11.06
CA VAL A 227 11.80 17.82 11.21
C VAL A 227 12.24 17.16 12.50
N LEU A 228 13.55 17.22 12.86
CA LEU A 228 14.03 16.67 14.12
C LEU A 228 13.36 17.34 15.31
N ARG A 229 13.25 18.68 15.28
CA ARG A 229 12.54 19.43 16.31
C ARG A 229 11.07 19.01 16.40
N ALA A 230 10.39 18.82 15.26
CA ALA A 230 9.00 18.38 15.23
C ALA A 230 8.82 16.95 15.80
N VAL A 231 9.82 16.07 15.66
CA VAL A 231 9.84 14.75 16.32
C VAL A 231 10.00 14.90 17.83
N GLU A 232 10.94 15.74 18.30
CA GLU A 232 11.17 16.02 19.72
C GLU A 232 9.96 16.66 20.39
N GLU A 233 9.23 17.52 19.68
CA GLU A 233 8.00 18.18 20.13
C GLU A 233 6.74 17.33 19.92
N HIS A 234 6.87 16.07 19.45
CA HIS A 234 5.79 15.13 19.20
C HIS A 234 4.76 15.53 18.11
N TYR A 235 5.09 16.48 17.23
CA TYR A 235 4.29 16.78 16.04
C TYR A 235 4.43 15.72 14.95
N ILE A 236 5.56 15.02 14.91
CA ILE A 236 5.81 13.86 14.06
C ILE A 236 6.00 12.65 14.97
N SER A 237 5.27 11.58 14.71
CA SER A 237 5.42 10.34 15.46
C SER A 237 6.81 9.73 15.28
N GLU A 238 7.42 9.29 16.37
CA GLU A 238 8.71 8.61 16.36
C GLU A 238 8.70 7.35 15.47
N SER A 239 7.58 6.60 15.45
CA SER A 239 7.44 5.41 14.60
C SER A 239 7.50 5.76 13.11
N ARG A 240 6.87 6.85 12.70
CA ARG A 240 6.90 7.35 11.32
C ARG A 240 8.30 7.83 10.93
N TYR A 241 8.95 8.56 11.82
CA TYR A 241 10.32 9.01 11.61
C TYR A 241 11.29 7.83 11.50
N LYS A 242 11.17 6.80 12.34
CA LYS A 242 11.95 5.56 12.24
C LYS A 242 11.71 4.83 10.91
N SER A 243 10.48 4.78 10.44
CA SER A 243 10.14 4.20 9.14
C SER A 243 10.80 4.97 7.99
N TYR A 244 10.78 6.30 8.05
CA TYR A 244 11.48 7.16 7.10
C TYR A 244 12.98 6.87 7.06
N LEU A 245 13.65 6.82 8.21
CA LEU A 245 15.07 6.48 8.30
C LEU A 245 15.36 5.07 7.75
N SER A 246 14.52 4.10 8.03
CA SER A 246 14.66 2.73 7.53
C SER A 246 14.63 2.67 5.99
N ILE A 247 13.80 3.48 5.34
CA ILE A 247 13.76 3.55 3.87
C ILE A 247 15.03 4.22 3.31
N LEU A 248 15.53 5.26 3.99
CA LEU A 248 16.77 5.92 3.61
C LEU A 248 17.98 4.98 3.71
N ASP A 249 18.06 4.16 4.76
CA ASP A 249 19.18 3.24 5.01
C ASP A 249 19.20 2.12 3.96
N ASP A 250 18.07 1.53 3.62
CA ASP A 250 17.97 0.51 2.58
C ASP A 250 18.50 1.01 1.22
N LYS A 251 18.34 2.30 0.94
CA LYS A 251 18.84 2.92 -0.30
C LYS A 251 20.35 3.13 -0.29
N GLN A 252 20.93 3.46 0.85
CA GLN A 252 22.38 3.58 0.97
C GLN A 252 23.06 2.21 0.78
N GLU A 253 22.54 1.16 1.41
CA GLU A 253 23.07 -0.19 1.23
C GLU A 253 22.96 -0.70 -0.22
N SER A 254 21.89 -0.38 -0.95
CA SER A 254 21.75 -0.80 -2.34
C SER A 254 22.73 -0.09 -3.27
N LYS A 255 23.07 1.19 -3.04
CA LYS A 255 24.09 1.91 -3.80
C LYS A 255 25.49 1.30 -3.64
N TYR A 256 25.87 0.92 -2.41
CA TYR A 256 27.15 0.28 -2.16
C TYR A 256 27.28 -1.12 -2.80
N ARG A 257 26.17 -1.82 -3.05
CA ARG A 257 26.18 -3.13 -3.73
C ARG A 257 26.21 -3.06 -5.26
N GLU A 258 25.86 -1.89 -5.84
CA GLU A 258 25.92 -1.66 -7.29
C GLU A 258 27.32 -1.18 -7.75
N GLU A 259 28.18 -0.75 -6.84
CA GLU A 259 29.55 -0.27 -7.12
C GLU A 259 30.64 -1.38 -7.05
N TYR A 260 30.24 -2.62 -6.76
CA TYR A 260 31.10 -3.82 -6.77
C TYR A 260 30.48 -4.90 -7.70
#